data_5964cfd2c411279d5d299b788115f2d7
#
_entry.id   5964cfd2c411279d5d299b788115f2d7
#
_cell.length_a   1.000
_cell.length_b   1.000
_cell.length_c   1.000
_cell.angle_alpha   90.00
_cell.angle_beta   90.00
_cell.angle_gamma   90.00
#
_symmetry.space_group_name_H-M   'P 1'
#
loop_
_entity.id
_entity.type
_entity.pdbx_description
1 polymer ?
#
loop_
_entity_poly.entity_id
_entity_poly.type
_entity_poly.pdbx_seq_one_letter_code
_entity_poly.pdbx_strand_id
1 'polypeptide(L)'
;MSIISIRDVQVGNPVARWSDAFKFTVTFECISHLPEDLEWKLIYVGSSSSVNFDQELDSCLVGPVPVGVNSFTFEADPPSVDKIPKEEILGVTVLLLTASYRDQEFVRVGYYVHNEYDTEELRENPPQEIDFAHLNRSILVEKPRVTRVAIDWGTETKGTVANGSQLPPVPAPATFEELNDVALQEQEAADKPGNDKAASASPKKETPAEKENQSAQA
;
A
#
# COMPACT_ATOMS: atom_id res chain seq x y z
N MET A 1 -19.07 3.53 17.15
CA MET A 1 -19.14 4.27 15.86
C MET A 1 -17.82 5.01 15.73
N SER A 2 -17.14 4.96 14.59
CA SER A 2 -15.84 5.65 14.42
C SER A 2 -16.07 7.15 14.24
N ILE A 3 -15.31 7.99 14.94
CA ILE A 3 -15.34 9.45 14.79
C ILE A 3 -14.47 9.90 13.62
N ILE A 4 -13.40 9.17 13.34
CA ILE A 4 -12.49 9.43 12.22
C ILE A 4 -12.69 8.39 11.12
N SER A 5 -12.76 8.84 9.89
CA SER A 5 -12.84 7.99 8.70
C SER A 5 -11.87 8.45 7.64
N ILE A 6 -10.92 7.62 7.24
CA ILE A 6 -10.04 7.92 6.10
C ILE A 6 -10.88 7.95 4.83
N ARG A 7 -10.72 9.02 4.05
CA ARG A 7 -11.37 9.25 2.76
C ARG A 7 -10.43 8.92 1.61
N ASP A 8 -9.16 9.32 1.72
CA ASP A 8 -8.15 9.12 0.69
C ASP A 8 -6.75 9.10 1.29
N VAL A 9 -5.84 8.35 0.68
CA VAL A 9 -4.41 8.38 0.96
C VAL A 9 -3.67 8.39 -0.37
N GLN A 10 -3.01 9.49 -0.66
CA GLN A 10 -2.21 9.66 -1.86
C GLN A 10 -0.73 9.49 -1.54
N VAL A 11 -0.05 8.64 -2.32
CA VAL A 11 1.40 8.48 -2.26
C VAL A 11 2.03 9.41 -3.29
N GLY A 12 2.83 10.37 -2.84
CA GLY A 12 3.39 11.41 -3.71
C GLY A 12 4.49 10.89 -4.65
N ASN A 13 5.21 9.86 -4.24
CA ASN A 13 6.30 9.27 -5.01
C ASN A 13 6.27 7.73 -4.92
N PRO A 14 5.28 7.09 -5.58
CA PRO A 14 5.09 5.64 -5.50
C PRO A 14 6.28 4.86 -6.07
N VAL A 15 6.96 5.39 -7.09
CA VAL A 15 8.22 4.86 -7.61
C VAL A 15 9.30 5.89 -7.33
N ALA A 16 10.33 5.49 -6.61
CA ALA A 16 11.40 6.38 -6.17
C ALA A 16 12.69 5.60 -5.90
N ARG A 17 13.81 6.30 -5.69
CA ARG A 17 15.03 5.66 -5.21
C ARG A 17 14.88 5.22 -3.76
N TRP A 18 15.67 4.24 -3.36
CA TRP A 18 15.71 3.78 -1.97
C TRP A 18 15.93 4.93 -0.98
N SER A 19 16.82 5.85 -1.31
CA SER A 19 17.23 6.97 -0.45
C SER A 19 16.24 8.13 -0.38
N ASP A 20 15.20 8.14 -1.22
CA ASP A 20 14.24 9.23 -1.23
C ASP A 20 13.29 9.15 -0.04
N ALA A 21 12.86 10.29 0.49
CA ALA A 21 11.84 10.34 1.52
C ALA A 21 10.50 9.79 1.03
N PHE A 22 9.72 9.20 1.92
CA PHE A 22 8.33 8.82 1.67
C PHE A 22 7.44 10.05 1.79
N LYS A 23 6.44 10.17 0.92
CA LYS A 23 5.49 11.30 0.92
C LYS A 23 4.06 10.78 0.83
N PHE A 24 3.25 11.15 1.82
CA PHE A 24 1.85 10.78 1.89
C PHE A 24 1.00 12.02 2.10
N THR A 25 -0.11 12.13 1.35
CA THR A 25 -1.17 13.09 1.64
C THR A 25 -2.38 12.31 2.10
N VAL A 26 -2.76 12.51 3.35
CA VAL A 26 -3.88 11.82 3.99
C VAL A 26 -5.07 12.76 4.08
N THR A 27 -6.22 12.32 3.57
CA THR A 27 -7.49 13.01 3.69
C THR A 27 -8.43 12.16 4.54
N PHE A 28 -8.97 12.74 5.60
CA PHE A 28 -9.88 12.07 6.52
C PHE A 28 -11.03 12.98 6.94
N GLU A 29 -12.13 12.39 7.34
CA GLU A 29 -13.28 13.09 7.89
C GLU A 29 -13.37 12.89 9.40
N CYS A 30 -13.63 13.97 10.11
CA CYS A 30 -13.94 14.00 11.52
C CYS A 30 -15.41 14.38 11.71
N ILE A 31 -16.21 13.52 12.36
CA ILE A 31 -17.65 13.76 12.53
C ILE A 31 -18.03 14.36 13.89
N SER A 32 -17.09 14.41 14.83
CA SER A 32 -17.30 14.96 16.17
C SER A 32 -16.01 15.55 16.71
N HIS A 33 -16.12 16.60 17.51
CA HIS A 33 -14.98 17.24 18.14
C HIS A 33 -14.15 16.24 18.96
N LEU A 34 -12.83 16.26 18.73
CA LEU A 34 -11.84 15.51 19.50
C LEU A 34 -11.06 16.49 20.38
N PRO A 35 -10.98 16.25 21.71
CA PRO A 35 -10.22 17.10 22.62
C PRO A 35 -8.71 16.94 22.52
N GLU A 36 -8.23 15.85 21.95
CA GLU A 36 -6.81 15.55 21.80
C GLU A 36 -6.44 15.31 20.34
N ASP A 37 -5.13 15.41 20.03
CA ASP A 37 -4.59 15.25 18.69
C ASP A 37 -4.62 13.77 18.26
N LEU A 38 -4.61 13.54 16.96
CA LEU A 38 -4.40 12.23 16.35
C LEU A 38 -2.91 12.00 16.15
N GLU A 39 -2.42 10.84 16.56
CA GLU A 39 -1.05 10.41 16.26
C GLU A 39 -1.04 9.58 14.99
N TRP A 40 -0.19 9.96 14.04
CA TRP A 40 0.05 9.22 12.80
C TRP A 40 1.48 8.73 12.76
N LYS A 41 1.66 7.49 12.33
CA LYS A 41 2.98 6.86 12.23
C LYS A 41 3.16 6.19 10.88
N LEU A 42 4.38 6.24 10.36
CA LEU A 42 4.81 5.47 9.21
C LEU A 42 5.82 4.43 9.67
N ILE A 43 5.51 3.16 9.45
CA ILE A 43 6.31 2.02 9.90
C ILE A 43 6.74 1.21 8.69
N TYR A 44 8.04 0.96 8.57
CA TYR A 44 8.61 0.06 7.58
C TYR A 44 8.85 -1.30 8.20
N VAL A 45 8.30 -2.35 7.60
CA VAL A 45 8.51 -3.73 8.03
C VAL A 45 9.87 -4.19 7.51
N GLY A 46 10.85 -4.29 8.39
CA GLY A 46 12.23 -4.63 8.01
C GLY A 46 12.48 -6.11 7.79
N SER A 47 11.59 -6.98 8.30
CA SER A 47 11.69 -8.42 8.13
C SER A 47 10.33 -9.08 8.28
N SER A 48 10.07 -10.09 7.46
CA SER A 48 8.88 -10.93 7.57
C SER A 48 8.91 -11.86 8.78
N SER A 49 10.09 -12.15 9.29
CA SER A 49 10.31 -13.15 10.34
C SER A 49 10.22 -12.58 11.76
N SER A 50 10.36 -11.25 11.93
CA SER A 50 10.35 -10.63 13.27
C SER A 50 10.04 -9.15 13.24
N VAL A 51 9.06 -8.76 14.05
CA VAL A 51 8.68 -7.36 14.31
C VAL A 51 9.81 -6.52 14.94
N ASN A 52 10.88 -7.16 15.44
CA ASN A 52 12.04 -6.44 15.98
C ASN A 52 12.81 -5.64 14.93
N PHE A 53 12.59 -5.93 13.66
CA PHE A 53 13.17 -5.21 12.53
C PHE A 53 12.24 -4.13 11.97
N ASP A 54 11.02 -3.99 12.53
CA ASP A 54 10.11 -2.91 12.16
C ASP A 54 10.71 -1.57 12.58
N GLN A 55 10.64 -0.60 11.69
CA GLN A 55 11.18 0.73 11.93
C GLN A 55 10.05 1.77 11.85
N GLU A 56 9.77 2.44 12.96
CA GLU A 56 9.02 3.68 12.91
C GLU A 56 9.89 4.72 12.20
N LEU A 57 9.51 5.07 10.97
CA LEU A 57 10.27 6.01 10.15
C LEU A 57 10.07 7.43 10.64
N ASP A 58 8.81 7.77 10.95
CA ASP A 58 8.44 9.05 11.54
C ASP A 58 7.06 8.95 12.19
N SER A 59 6.76 9.94 13.06
CA SER A 59 5.46 10.12 13.68
C SER A 59 5.10 11.60 13.76
N CYS A 60 3.81 11.91 13.61
CA CYS A 60 3.32 13.28 13.75
C CYS A 60 1.98 13.33 14.50
N LEU A 61 1.81 14.40 15.28
CA LEU A 61 0.54 14.75 15.92
C LEU A 61 -0.23 15.73 15.02
N VAL A 62 -1.46 15.38 14.73
CA VAL A 62 -2.37 16.21 13.92
C VAL A 62 -3.50 16.71 14.80
N GLY A 63 -3.49 17.99 15.06
CA GLY A 63 -4.52 18.66 15.85
C GLY A 63 -4.30 20.16 16.00
N PRO A 64 -5.32 20.88 16.52
CA PRO A 64 -6.68 20.44 16.82
C PRO A 64 -7.45 20.03 15.55
N VAL A 65 -8.21 18.91 15.61
CA VAL A 65 -8.95 18.38 14.47
C VAL A 65 -10.33 19.01 14.39
N PRO A 66 -10.63 19.87 13.40
CA PRO A 66 -11.96 20.41 13.20
C PRO A 66 -12.91 19.35 12.65
N VAL A 67 -14.20 19.49 12.98
CA VAL A 67 -15.26 18.68 12.38
C VAL A 67 -15.33 18.95 10.87
N GLY A 68 -15.42 17.90 10.07
CA GLY A 68 -15.45 17.95 8.61
C GLY A 68 -14.28 17.22 7.98
N VAL A 69 -14.00 17.54 6.73
CA VAL A 69 -12.91 16.94 5.96
C VAL A 69 -11.61 17.70 6.22
N ASN A 70 -10.60 16.95 6.61
CA ASN A 70 -9.25 17.45 6.92
C ASN A 70 -8.23 16.75 6.02
N SER A 71 -7.14 17.43 5.71
CA SER A 71 -6.04 16.85 4.95
C SER A 71 -4.69 17.37 5.45
N PHE A 72 -3.68 16.50 5.45
CA PHE A 72 -2.31 16.88 5.79
C PHE A 72 -1.33 16.06 4.95
N THR A 73 -0.11 16.57 4.82
CA THR A 73 0.98 15.85 4.16
C THR A 73 1.96 15.35 5.21
N PHE A 74 2.36 14.11 5.05
CA PHE A 74 3.30 13.41 5.92
C PHE A 74 4.53 13.01 5.10
N GLU A 75 5.72 13.41 5.54
CA GLU A 75 6.98 13.02 4.92
C GLU A 75 7.82 12.27 5.96
N ALA A 76 8.46 11.18 5.54
CA ALA A 76 9.32 10.38 6.40
C ALA A 76 10.59 9.97 5.66
N ASP A 77 11.70 9.93 6.37
CA ASP A 77 12.98 9.47 5.83
C ASP A 77 12.96 7.97 5.50
N PRO A 78 13.84 7.50 4.60
CA PRO A 78 13.97 6.07 4.30
C PRO A 78 14.44 5.28 5.53
N PRO A 79 14.17 3.95 5.57
CA PRO A 79 14.59 3.12 6.70
C PRO A 79 16.10 3.01 6.80
N SER A 80 16.58 2.85 8.04
CA SER A 80 17.99 2.59 8.32
C SER A 80 18.35 1.18 7.84
N VAL A 81 19.31 1.10 6.93
CA VAL A 81 19.77 -0.16 6.31
C VAL A 81 20.37 -1.12 7.34
N ASP A 82 21.07 -0.58 8.34
CA ASP A 82 21.73 -1.38 9.38
C ASP A 82 20.75 -2.19 10.25
N LYS A 83 19.46 -1.83 10.20
CA LYS A 83 18.40 -2.49 10.94
C LYS A 83 17.61 -3.51 10.11
N ILE A 84 17.97 -3.72 8.85
CA ILE A 84 17.28 -4.66 7.96
C ILE A 84 18.23 -5.81 7.66
N PRO A 85 17.78 -7.09 7.78
CA PRO A 85 18.55 -8.22 7.30
C PRO A 85 18.88 -8.05 5.81
N LYS A 86 20.15 -8.28 5.44
CA LYS A 86 20.61 -8.03 4.06
C LYS A 86 19.80 -8.80 3.02
N GLU A 87 19.36 -9.97 3.38
CA GLU A 87 18.60 -10.89 2.53
C GLU A 87 17.16 -10.38 2.27
N GLU A 88 16.66 -9.47 3.13
CA GLU A 88 15.30 -8.94 3.06
C GLU A 88 15.21 -7.50 2.52
N ILE A 89 16.34 -6.91 2.12
CA ILE A 89 16.35 -5.56 1.53
C ILE A 89 15.75 -5.59 0.11
N LEU A 90 16.11 -6.62 -0.68
CA LEU A 90 15.55 -6.85 -2.02
C LEU A 90 14.26 -7.66 -1.93
N GLY A 91 13.34 -7.40 -2.85
CA GLY A 91 12.05 -8.09 -2.92
C GLY A 91 10.91 -7.28 -2.33
N VAL A 92 9.92 -7.97 -1.78
CA VAL A 92 8.67 -7.34 -1.32
C VAL A 92 8.67 -7.18 0.20
N THR A 93 8.33 -5.98 0.65
CA THR A 93 8.07 -5.68 2.06
C THR A 93 6.78 -4.89 2.21
N VAL A 94 6.49 -4.43 3.42
CA VAL A 94 5.27 -3.68 3.75
C VAL A 94 5.61 -2.35 4.41
N LEU A 95 4.88 -1.31 4.01
CA LEU A 95 4.87 -0.01 4.64
C LEU A 95 3.51 0.21 5.30
N LEU A 96 3.49 0.52 6.58
CA LEU A 96 2.27 0.68 7.37
C LEU A 96 2.08 2.16 7.73
N LEU A 97 0.97 2.74 7.32
CA LEU A 97 0.49 4.02 7.83
C LEU A 97 -0.56 3.74 8.90
N THR A 98 -0.29 4.13 10.14
CA THR A 98 -1.19 3.90 11.27
C THR A 98 -1.69 5.21 11.84
N ALA A 99 -2.88 5.19 12.43
CA ALA A 99 -3.40 6.32 13.19
C ALA A 99 -3.96 5.86 14.52
N SER A 100 -3.62 6.60 15.57
CA SER A 100 -4.01 6.35 16.95
C SER A 100 -4.66 7.58 17.57
N TYR A 101 -5.52 7.33 18.54
CA TYR A 101 -6.10 8.33 19.42
C TYR A 101 -6.02 7.83 20.87
N ARG A 102 -5.37 8.61 21.74
CA ARG A 102 -5.13 8.20 23.15
C ARG A 102 -4.44 6.84 23.24
N ASP A 103 -3.35 6.66 22.48
CA ASP A 103 -2.57 5.42 22.40
C ASP A 103 -3.39 4.19 21.91
N GLN A 104 -4.59 4.38 21.37
CA GLN A 104 -5.40 3.33 20.76
C GLN A 104 -5.37 3.45 19.24
N GLU A 105 -4.72 2.50 18.56
CA GLU A 105 -4.72 2.44 17.11
C GLU A 105 -6.15 2.12 16.61
N PHE A 106 -6.71 2.99 15.77
CA PHE A 106 -8.04 2.81 15.19
C PHE A 106 -8.03 2.48 13.71
N VAL A 107 -6.92 2.74 13.02
CA VAL A 107 -6.77 2.40 11.61
C VAL A 107 -5.32 2.13 11.24
N ARG A 108 -5.15 1.16 10.34
CA ARG A 108 -3.88 0.79 9.73
C ARG A 108 -4.08 0.62 8.23
N VAL A 109 -3.23 1.26 7.43
CA VAL A 109 -3.21 1.14 5.97
C VAL A 109 -1.87 0.56 5.56
N GLY A 110 -1.86 -0.66 5.04
CA GLY A 110 -0.67 -1.34 4.58
C GLY A 110 -0.51 -1.24 3.07
N TYR A 111 0.71 -0.95 2.63
CA TYR A 111 1.12 -0.93 1.24
C TYR A 111 2.24 -1.92 1.02
N TYR A 112 2.16 -2.74 -0.02
CA TYR A 112 3.29 -3.51 -0.47
C TYR A 112 4.32 -2.60 -1.13
N VAL A 113 5.59 -2.85 -0.83
CA VAL A 113 6.73 -2.12 -1.39
C VAL A 113 7.65 -3.13 -2.03
N HIS A 114 7.91 -2.98 -3.32
CA HIS A 114 8.86 -3.80 -4.04
C HIS A 114 10.18 -3.04 -4.20
N ASN A 115 11.25 -3.61 -3.69
CA ASN A 115 12.61 -3.09 -3.77
C ASN A 115 13.40 -3.89 -4.80
N GLU A 116 13.85 -3.23 -5.86
CA GLU A 116 14.59 -3.88 -6.94
C GLU A 116 15.66 -2.97 -7.54
N TYR A 117 16.63 -3.54 -8.21
CA TYR A 117 17.60 -2.75 -8.95
C TYR A 117 16.97 -2.09 -10.18
N ASP A 118 17.49 -0.92 -10.54
CA ASP A 118 17.00 -0.10 -11.65
C ASP A 118 17.37 -0.67 -13.03
N THR A 119 18.39 -1.55 -13.11
CA THR A 119 18.82 -2.20 -14.34
C THR A 119 18.57 -3.70 -14.34
N GLU A 120 18.28 -4.27 -15.52
CA GLU A 120 18.05 -5.70 -15.69
C GLU A 120 19.30 -6.52 -15.37
N GLU A 121 20.47 -6.01 -15.73
CA GLU A 121 21.76 -6.66 -15.45
C GLU A 121 21.99 -6.88 -13.94
N LEU A 122 21.68 -5.88 -13.11
CA LEU A 122 21.82 -5.97 -11.67
C LEU A 122 20.70 -6.84 -11.03
N ARG A 123 19.53 -6.95 -11.67
CA ARG A 123 18.47 -7.87 -11.22
C ARG A 123 18.83 -9.33 -11.48
N GLU A 124 19.42 -9.63 -12.66
CA GLU A 124 19.86 -10.99 -13.01
C GLU A 124 21.11 -11.42 -12.25
N ASN A 125 22.03 -10.51 -12.04
CA ASN A 125 23.32 -10.76 -11.37
C ASN A 125 23.55 -9.75 -10.25
N PRO A 126 22.83 -9.88 -9.11
CA PRO A 126 22.94 -8.93 -8.01
C PRO A 126 24.36 -8.97 -7.42
N PRO A 127 24.94 -7.81 -7.11
CA PRO A 127 26.25 -7.73 -6.49
C PRO A 127 26.23 -8.34 -5.08
N GLN A 128 27.38 -8.80 -4.61
CA GLN A 128 27.53 -9.42 -3.30
C GLN A 128 27.24 -8.44 -2.16
N GLU A 129 27.49 -7.16 -2.37
CA GLU A 129 27.09 -6.07 -1.50
C GLU A 129 26.01 -5.24 -2.19
N ILE A 130 24.98 -4.85 -1.46
CA ILE A 130 23.85 -4.11 -2.04
C ILE A 130 24.31 -2.71 -2.44
N ASP A 131 24.08 -2.37 -3.70
CA ASP A 131 24.31 -1.04 -4.25
C ASP A 131 23.02 -0.18 -4.15
N PHE A 132 22.93 0.59 -3.08
CA PHE A 132 21.79 1.46 -2.81
C PHE A 132 21.63 2.60 -3.83
N ALA A 133 22.69 2.96 -4.56
CA ALA A 133 22.61 3.98 -5.60
C ALA A 133 21.76 3.53 -6.80
N HIS A 134 21.70 2.22 -7.02
CA HIS A 134 20.94 1.57 -8.07
C HIS A 134 19.68 0.85 -7.57
N LEU A 135 19.29 1.07 -6.31
CA LEU A 135 18.11 0.46 -5.73
C LEU A 135 16.92 1.41 -5.82
N ASN A 136 15.84 0.94 -6.44
CA ASN A 136 14.56 1.60 -6.48
C ASN A 136 13.56 0.90 -5.57
N ARG A 137 12.58 1.66 -5.11
CA ARG A 137 11.39 1.12 -4.45
C ARG A 137 10.15 1.47 -5.26
N SER A 138 9.20 0.56 -5.30
CA SER A 138 7.89 0.74 -5.92
C SER A 138 6.80 0.41 -4.92
N ILE A 139 5.95 1.39 -4.58
CA ILE A 139 4.83 1.23 -3.65
C ILE A 139 3.59 0.88 -4.47
N LEU A 140 2.95 -0.24 -4.16
CA LEU A 140 1.73 -0.68 -4.82
C LEU A 140 0.53 0.09 -4.25
N VAL A 141 0.18 1.19 -4.91
CA VAL A 141 -0.86 2.12 -4.43
C VAL A 141 -2.29 1.68 -4.75
N GLU A 142 -2.47 0.78 -5.72
CA GLU A 142 -3.80 0.41 -6.22
C GLU A 142 -4.60 -0.46 -5.26
N LYS A 143 -3.92 -1.22 -4.40
CA LYS A 143 -4.55 -2.20 -3.50
C LYS A 143 -4.03 -2.07 -2.06
N PRO A 144 -4.27 -0.95 -1.36
CA PRO A 144 -3.88 -0.85 0.03
C PRO A 144 -4.74 -1.77 0.90
N ARG A 145 -4.12 -2.40 1.90
CA ARG A 145 -4.83 -3.16 2.90
C ARG A 145 -5.23 -2.26 4.06
N VAL A 146 -6.54 -2.06 4.24
CA VAL A 146 -7.07 -1.19 5.30
C VAL A 146 -7.68 -2.03 6.41
N THR A 147 -7.12 -1.92 7.61
CA THR A 147 -7.66 -2.52 8.83
C THR A 147 -8.20 -1.43 9.73
N ARG A 148 -9.39 -1.60 10.27
CA ARG A 148 -10.04 -0.67 11.21
C ARG A 148 -10.33 -1.38 12.51
N VAL A 149 -10.00 -0.72 13.63
CA VAL A 149 -10.23 -1.21 14.98
C VAL A 149 -11.21 -0.27 15.69
N ALA A 150 -12.17 -0.82 16.38
CA ALA A 150 -13.08 -0.02 17.21
C ALA A 150 -12.36 0.36 18.50
N ILE A 151 -12.30 1.66 18.78
CA ILE A 151 -11.70 2.20 20.00
C ILE A 151 -12.71 2.99 20.82
N ASP A 152 -12.36 3.30 22.06
CA ASP A 152 -13.09 4.25 22.88
C ASP A 152 -12.65 5.68 22.54
N TRP A 153 -13.55 6.44 21.95
CA TRP A 153 -13.29 7.84 21.58
C TRP A 153 -13.47 8.82 22.75
N GLY A 154 -13.90 8.35 23.92
CA GLY A 154 -14.14 9.19 25.10
C GLY A 154 -15.24 10.24 24.91
N THR A 155 -16.08 10.08 23.92
CA THR A 155 -17.27 10.92 23.75
C THR A 155 -18.36 10.38 24.67
N GLU A 156 -18.53 11.01 25.83
CA GLU A 156 -19.65 10.69 26.74
C GLU A 156 -20.97 10.91 26.01
N THR A 157 -21.57 9.84 25.50
CA THR A 157 -23.01 9.80 25.34
C THR A 157 -23.59 9.71 26.75
N LYS A 158 -24.10 10.82 27.31
CA LYS A 158 -25.02 10.78 28.43
C LYS A 158 -26.22 9.92 28.04
N GLY A 159 -26.25 8.70 28.46
CA GLY A 159 -27.38 7.82 28.22
C GLY A 159 -27.09 6.35 28.41
N THR A 160 -27.42 5.86 29.64
CA THR A 160 -27.80 4.49 29.97
C THR A 160 -26.67 3.46 30.17
N VAL A 161 -26.48 3.19 31.43
CA VAL A 161 -25.79 2.02 32.00
C VAL A 161 -26.42 0.74 31.44
N ALA A 162 -25.65 -0.09 30.77
CA ALA A 162 -25.98 -1.49 30.62
C ALA A 162 -24.70 -2.32 30.50
N ASN A 163 -24.41 -2.98 31.59
CA ASN A 163 -23.83 -4.33 31.73
C ASN A 163 -22.59 -4.70 30.90
N GLY A 164 -21.58 -5.09 31.66
CA GLY A 164 -20.32 -5.66 31.21
C GLY A 164 -20.49 -6.74 30.15
N SER A 165 -19.89 -6.45 29.01
CA SER A 165 -19.46 -7.47 28.05
C SER A 165 -17.99 -7.26 27.84
N GLN A 166 -17.20 -8.26 28.22
CA GLN A 166 -15.81 -8.38 27.87
C GLN A 166 -15.66 -8.19 26.35
N LEU A 167 -14.87 -7.20 25.97
CA LEU A 167 -14.40 -7.05 24.59
C LEU A 167 -13.67 -8.33 24.18
N PRO A 168 -13.95 -8.88 23.00
CA PRO A 168 -13.14 -9.97 22.48
C PRO A 168 -11.67 -9.52 22.38
N PRO A 169 -10.71 -10.41 22.59
CA PRO A 169 -9.30 -10.07 22.45
C PRO A 169 -9.03 -9.50 21.07
N VAL A 170 -8.28 -8.42 21.03
CA VAL A 170 -7.80 -7.79 19.79
C VAL A 170 -7.12 -8.89 18.97
N PRO A 171 -7.53 -9.15 17.72
CA PRO A 171 -6.83 -10.10 16.89
C PRO A 171 -5.38 -9.62 16.75
N ALA A 172 -4.45 -10.53 16.97
CA ALA A 172 -3.04 -10.28 16.75
C ALA A 172 -2.84 -9.69 15.32
N PRO A 173 -1.89 -8.78 15.13
CA PRO A 173 -1.60 -8.24 13.82
C PRO A 173 -1.38 -9.41 12.86
N ALA A 174 -2.01 -9.35 11.68
CA ALA A 174 -1.86 -10.37 10.66
C ALA A 174 -0.37 -10.56 10.38
N THR A 175 0.11 -11.80 10.48
CA THR A 175 1.50 -12.12 10.22
C THR A 175 1.81 -11.90 8.74
N PHE A 176 3.07 -11.62 8.43
CA PHE A 176 3.55 -11.44 7.05
C PHE A 176 3.18 -12.65 6.17
N GLU A 177 3.15 -13.86 6.72
CA GLU A 177 2.73 -15.08 6.01
C GLU A 177 1.28 -15.00 5.54
N GLU A 178 0.34 -14.52 6.36
CA GLU A 178 -1.06 -14.36 5.96
C GLU A 178 -1.23 -13.28 4.88
N LEU A 179 -0.37 -12.25 4.88
CA LEU A 179 -0.37 -11.21 3.86
C LEU A 179 0.22 -11.72 2.53
N ASN A 180 1.22 -12.60 2.59
CA ASN A 180 1.92 -13.12 1.43
C ASN A 180 1.10 -14.20 0.69
N ASP A 181 0.37 -15.05 1.40
CA ASP A 181 -0.50 -16.07 0.80
C ASP A 181 -1.61 -15.45 -0.07
N VAL A 182 -2.14 -14.31 0.33
CA VAL A 182 -3.15 -13.58 -0.46
C VAL A 182 -2.54 -12.96 -1.73
N ALA A 183 -1.32 -12.44 -1.64
CA ALA A 183 -0.62 -11.84 -2.79
C ALA A 183 -0.21 -12.90 -3.83
N LEU A 184 0.24 -14.08 -3.38
CA LEU A 184 0.61 -15.20 -4.25
C LEU A 184 -0.61 -15.82 -4.96
N GLN A 185 -1.75 -15.94 -4.27
CA GLN A 185 -2.99 -16.45 -4.88
C GLN A 185 -3.57 -15.50 -5.93
N GLU A 186 -3.42 -14.20 -5.76
CA GLU A 186 -3.87 -13.21 -6.77
C GLU A 186 -2.94 -13.18 -8.00
N GLN A 187 -1.63 -13.43 -7.82
CA GLN A 187 -0.68 -13.50 -8.94
C GLN A 187 -0.90 -14.74 -9.81
N GLU A 188 -1.19 -15.92 -9.21
CA GLU A 188 -1.55 -17.14 -9.95
C GLU A 188 -2.89 -17.02 -10.70
N ALA A 189 -3.82 -16.19 -10.23
CA ALA A 189 -5.09 -15.95 -10.90
C ALA A 189 -4.96 -15.03 -12.13
N ALA A 190 -3.95 -14.16 -12.16
CA ALA A 190 -3.70 -13.23 -13.27
C ALA A 190 -2.94 -13.87 -14.44
N ASP A 191 -2.23 -14.99 -14.22
CA ASP A 191 -1.36 -15.63 -15.22
C ASP A 191 -1.97 -16.87 -15.89
N LYS A 192 -3.30 -17.08 -15.81
CA LYS A 192 -3.99 -18.12 -16.56
C LYS A 192 -4.34 -17.61 -17.96
N PRO A 193 -3.73 -18.16 -19.04
CA PRO A 193 -4.08 -17.81 -20.40
C PRO A 193 -5.51 -18.22 -20.68
N GLY A 194 -6.34 -17.27 -21.11
CA GLY A 194 -7.70 -17.48 -21.54
C GLY A 194 -7.74 -18.47 -22.71
N ASN A 195 -8.39 -19.60 -22.48
CA ASN A 195 -8.60 -20.64 -23.50
C ASN A 195 -9.80 -20.26 -24.35
N ASP A 196 -9.58 -19.41 -25.35
CA ASP A 196 -10.57 -19.10 -26.38
C ASP A 196 -10.67 -20.28 -27.36
N LYS A 197 -11.74 -21.03 -27.20
CA LYS A 197 -12.19 -22.02 -28.16
C LYS A 197 -12.74 -21.30 -29.41
N ALA A 198 -11.91 -21.21 -30.44
CA ALA A 198 -12.35 -20.86 -31.78
C ALA A 198 -13.31 -21.91 -32.33
N ALA A 199 -14.53 -21.52 -32.66
CA ALA A 199 -15.44 -22.27 -33.48
C ALA A 199 -15.24 -21.88 -34.96
N SER A 200 -14.90 -22.87 -35.74
CA SER A 200 -14.68 -22.87 -37.17
C SER A 200 -15.91 -22.47 -38.01
N ALA A 201 -15.72 -21.64 -39.00
CA ALA A 201 -16.46 -21.69 -40.26
C ALA A 201 -15.63 -21.09 -41.40
N SER A 202 -15.15 -21.93 -42.28
CA SER A 202 -14.64 -21.63 -43.63
C SER A 202 -15.74 -21.91 -44.64
N PRO A 203 -15.53 -21.71 -45.97
CA PRO A 203 -15.23 -20.50 -46.75
C PRO A 203 -16.17 -20.31 -47.92
N LYS A 204 -16.16 -19.20 -48.63
CA LYS A 204 -16.51 -19.16 -50.05
C LYS A 204 -15.64 -18.17 -50.82
N LYS A 205 -15.08 -18.73 -51.83
CA LYS A 205 -14.25 -18.31 -52.91
C LYS A 205 -15.03 -17.48 -53.91
N GLU A 206 -14.50 -16.34 -54.35
CA GLU A 206 -14.70 -15.82 -55.73
C GLU A 206 -13.62 -14.75 -56.02
N THR A 207 -12.84 -15.05 -57.01
CA THR A 207 -12.01 -14.18 -57.87
C THR A 207 -12.69 -14.15 -59.25
N PRO A 208 -12.31 -13.31 -60.26
CA PRO A 208 -11.54 -12.07 -60.34
C PRO A 208 -12.22 -11.02 -61.26
N ALA A 209 -11.66 -9.81 -61.32
CA ALA A 209 -11.61 -9.04 -62.58
C ALA A 209 -10.63 -7.87 -62.52
N GLU A 210 -9.69 -7.97 -63.33
CA GLU A 210 -8.76 -7.07 -63.95
C GLU A 210 -9.42 -5.80 -64.48
N LYS A 211 -8.75 -4.64 -64.35
CA LYS A 211 -8.58 -3.68 -65.45
C LYS A 211 -7.57 -2.59 -65.08
N GLU A 212 -6.54 -2.58 -65.93
CA GLU A 212 -5.64 -1.51 -66.29
C GLU A 212 -6.30 -0.13 -66.42
N ASN A 213 -5.55 0.92 -66.13
CA ASN A 213 -5.11 2.00 -67.06
C ASN A 213 -4.41 3.09 -66.30
N GLN A 214 -3.14 3.29 -66.44
CA GLN A 214 -2.40 4.23 -67.30
C GLN A 214 -2.67 5.74 -67.09
N SER A 215 -1.54 6.40 -67.01
CA SER A 215 -1.23 7.78 -67.39
C SER A 215 -1.38 8.86 -66.32
N ALA A 216 -0.39 9.53 -65.97
CA ALA A 216 0.69 10.37 -66.55
C ALA A 216 0.52 11.84 -66.09
N GLN A 217 1.67 12.38 -65.68
CA GLN A 217 2.10 13.77 -65.83
C GLN A 217 1.30 14.93 -65.22
N ALA A 218 1.88 15.57 -64.23
CA ALA A 218 2.55 16.87 -64.34
C ALA A 218 3.29 17.16 -63.02
#